data_e67067b49a92d19bd92f780143f54456
#
_entry.id   e67067b49a92d19bd92f780143f54456
#
_cell.length_a   1.000
_cell.length_b   1.000
_cell.length_c   1.000
_cell.angle_alpha   90.00
_cell.angle_beta   90.00
_cell.angle_gamma   90.00
#
_symmetry.space_group_name_H-M   'P 1'
#
loop_
_entity.id
_entity.type
_entity.pdbx_description
1 polymer ?
#
loop_
_entity_poly.entity_id
_entity_poly.type
_entity_poly.pdbx_seq_one_letter_code
_entity_poly.pdbx_strand_id
1 'polypeptide(L)' 'MRAHGYTIVSHYTVQYLDATRHHQTICEYAENSWEAKRQATEDVEYLHSHPNSIDCILVEGSMFSANI' A
#
# COMPACT_ATOMS: atom_id res chain seq x y z
N MET A 1 24.67 4.68 -9.57
CA MET A 1 24.02 4.85 -9.76
C MET A 1 23.23 4.60 -10.34
N ARG A 2 22.49 4.71 -10.38
CA ARG A 2 21.70 4.42 -10.79
C ARG A 2 21.13 5.01 -11.48
N ALA A 3 20.80 4.90 -11.89
CA ALA A 3 20.29 5.21 -12.69
C ALA A 3 19.33 5.96 -12.69
N HIS A 4 18.79 6.32 -13.05
CA HIS A 4 17.93 6.88 -13.07
C HIS A 4 16.99 6.50 -13.25
N GLY A 5 16.78 6.16 -13.02
CA GLY A 5 15.87 5.64 -13.28
C GLY A 5 14.57 5.90 -13.11
N TYR A 6 13.80 5.21 -13.67
CA TYR A 6 12.49 5.31 -13.48
C TYR A 6 12.04 4.36 -12.48
N THR A 7 11.19 4.76 -11.56
CA THR A 7 10.56 3.87 -10.62
C THR A 7 9.11 3.81 -11.01
N ILE A 8 8.64 2.64 -11.33
CA ILE A 8 7.25 2.49 -11.70
C ILE A 8 6.49 2.15 -10.45
N VAL A 9 5.55 3.01 -10.08
CA VAL A 9 4.75 2.77 -8.89
C VAL A 9 3.31 2.54 -9.29
N SER A 10 2.63 1.74 -8.53
CA SER A 10 1.21 1.50 -8.68
C SER A 10 0.49 2.04 -7.49
N HIS A 11 -0.78 2.24 -7.64
CA HIS A 11 -1.62 2.72 -6.56
C HIS A 11 -2.22 1.51 -5.88
N TYR A 12 -1.93 1.37 -4.60
CA TYR A 12 -2.44 0.24 -3.82
C TYR A 12 -3.44 0.72 -2.80
N THR A 13 -4.46 -0.08 -2.58
CA THR A 13 -5.40 0.14 -1.51
C THR A 13 -5.14 -0.92 -0.45
N VAL A 14 -4.79 -0.50 0.73
CA VAL A 14 -4.51 -1.41 1.83
C VAL A 14 -5.70 -1.38 2.76
N GLN A 15 -6.35 -2.52 2.95
CA GLN A 15 -7.50 -2.62 3.82
C GLN A 15 -7.08 -3.25 5.12
N TYR A 16 -7.50 -2.67 6.21
CA TYR A 16 -7.12 -3.20 7.52
C TYR A 16 -8.27 -3.02 8.50
N LEU A 17 -8.17 -3.73 9.61
CA LEU A 17 -9.16 -3.66 10.66
C LEU A 17 -8.60 -2.80 11.76
N ASP A 18 -9.31 -1.76 12.16
CA ASP A 18 -8.78 -0.84 13.17
C ASP A 18 -9.11 -1.34 14.59
N ALA A 19 -8.76 -0.51 15.56
CA ALA A 19 -8.91 -0.91 16.95
C ALA A 19 -10.35 -1.12 17.35
N THR A 20 -11.27 -0.50 16.65
CA THR A 20 -12.68 -0.65 16.95
C THR A 20 -13.35 -1.68 16.06
N ARG A 21 -12.53 -2.45 15.34
CA ARG A 21 -13.02 -3.51 14.50
C ARG A 21 -13.77 -3.04 13.28
N HIS A 22 -13.49 -1.84 12.85
CA HIS A 22 -14.06 -1.33 11.62
C HIS A 22 -13.04 -1.46 10.50
N HIS A 23 -13.52 -1.77 9.31
CA HIS A 23 -12.65 -1.86 8.16
C HIS A 23 -12.28 -0.47 7.69
N GLN A 24 -11.01 -0.27 7.48
CA GLN A 24 -10.49 1.00 7.00
C GLN A 24 -9.62 0.75 5.79
N THR A 25 -9.40 1.79 5.01
CA THR A 25 -8.52 1.68 3.87
C THR A 25 -7.56 2.85 3.85
N ILE A 26 -6.39 2.61 3.30
CA ILE A 26 -5.43 3.67 3.08
C ILE A 26 -4.79 3.40 1.74
N CYS A 27 -4.52 4.44 0.99
CA CYS A 27 -3.95 4.31 -0.33
C CYS A 27 -2.47 4.61 -0.27
N GLU A 28 -1.70 3.78 -0.96
CA GLU A 28 -0.25 3.96 -0.99
C GLU A 28 0.24 3.82 -2.41
N TYR A 29 1.24 4.59 -2.76
CA TYR A 29 1.91 4.42 -4.03
C TYR A 29 3.21 3.69 -3.77
N ALA A 30 3.39 2.57 -4.42
CA ALA A 30 4.54 1.73 -4.14
C ALA A 30 4.91 0.91 -5.35
N GLU A 31 6.09 0.34 -5.33
CA GLU A 31 6.56 -0.46 -6.44
C GLU A 31 5.95 -1.84 -6.44
N ASN A 32 5.56 -2.32 -5.29
CA ASN A 32 4.95 -3.63 -5.17
C ASN A 32 4.14 -3.69 -3.90
N SER A 33 3.41 -4.77 -3.72
CA SER A 33 2.50 -4.86 -2.58
C SER A 33 3.25 -4.92 -1.25
N TRP A 34 4.45 -5.49 -1.25
CA TRP A 34 5.22 -5.57 -0.03
C TRP A 34 5.61 -4.17 0.45
N GLU A 35 6.02 -3.31 -0.49
CA GLU A 35 6.32 -1.94 -0.14
C GLU A 35 5.07 -1.19 0.31
N ALA A 36 3.95 -1.46 -0.34
CA ALA A 36 2.70 -0.83 0.05
C ALA A 36 2.34 -1.20 1.48
N LYS A 37 2.54 -2.46 1.83
CA LYS A 37 2.26 -2.91 3.18
C LYS A 37 3.18 -2.20 4.17
N ARG A 38 4.45 -2.10 3.83
CA ARG A 38 5.40 -1.47 4.72
C ARG A 38 5.06 0.00 4.93
N GLN A 39 4.70 0.69 3.85
CA GLN A 39 4.34 2.09 3.96
C GLN A 39 3.08 2.28 4.77
N ALA A 40 2.09 1.42 4.58
CA ALA A 40 0.87 1.53 5.36
C ALA A 40 1.15 1.29 6.84
N THR A 41 2.04 0.35 7.13
CA THR A 41 2.40 0.09 8.52
C THR A 41 3.08 1.31 9.13
N GLU A 42 3.82 2.05 8.35
CA GLU A 42 4.47 3.25 8.85
C GLU A 42 3.50 4.41 8.98
N ASP A 43 2.54 4.50 8.08
CA ASP A 43 1.65 5.65 8.04
C ASP A 43 0.49 5.54 9.02
N VAL A 44 0.08 4.35 9.36
CA VAL A 44 -1.07 4.16 10.24
C VAL A 44 -0.53 3.68 11.59
N GLU A 45 -0.69 4.52 12.59
CA GLU A 45 -0.10 4.22 13.88
C GLU A 45 -0.57 2.89 14.44
N TYR A 46 -1.84 2.60 14.29
CA TYR A 46 -2.36 1.34 14.79
C TYR A 46 -1.63 0.14 14.19
N LEU A 47 -1.24 0.25 12.92
CA LEU A 47 -0.58 -0.85 12.25
C LEU A 47 0.86 -1.03 12.70
N HIS A 48 1.45 -0.02 13.35
CA HIS A 48 2.78 -0.19 13.94
C HIS A 48 2.79 -1.34 14.92
N SER A 49 1.75 -1.43 15.72
CA SER A 49 1.69 -2.48 16.73
C SER A 49 0.92 -3.67 16.25
N HIS A 50 0.13 -3.51 15.19
CA HIS A 50 -0.75 -4.58 14.74
C HIS A 50 -0.62 -4.78 13.24
N PRO A 51 0.57 -5.12 12.74
CA PRO A 51 0.74 -5.26 11.29
C PRO A 51 -0.09 -6.39 10.70
N ASN A 52 -0.50 -7.35 11.54
CA ASN A 52 -1.32 -8.45 11.04
C ASN A 52 -2.77 -8.06 10.87
N SER A 53 -3.13 -6.84 11.20
CA SER A 53 -4.51 -6.38 11.00
C SER A 53 -4.80 -6.01 9.56
N ILE A 54 -3.80 -6.05 8.70
CA ILE A 54 -4.04 -5.79 7.29
C ILE A 54 -4.76 -6.99 6.70
N ASP A 55 -5.92 -6.74 6.12
CA ASP A 55 -6.72 -7.79 5.52
C ASP A 55 -6.29 -8.12 4.12
N CYS A 56 -6.13 -7.12 3.30
CA CYS A 56 -5.72 -7.37 1.94
C CYS A 56 -5.14 -6.11 1.33
N ILE A 57 -4.42 -6.28 0.25
CA ILE A 57 -3.80 -5.20 -0.46
C ILE A 57 -4.19 -5.36 -1.91
N LEU A 58 -4.85 -4.35 -2.45
CA LEU A 58 -5.34 -4.40 -3.81
C LEU A 58 -4.59 -3.40 -4.66
N VAL A 59 -4.19 -3.82 -5.83
CA VAL A 59 -3.56 -2.89 -6.74
C VAL A 59 -4.65 -2.29 -7.61
N GLU A 60 -4.61 -0.98 -7.75
CA GLU A 60 -5.65 -0.30 -8.49
C GLU A 60 -5.24 -0.09 -9.92
N GLY A 61 -4.51 -0.95 -10.44
CA GLY A 61 -4.06 -0.83 -11.78
C GLY A 61 -2.84 0.02 -11.86
N SER A 62 -2.03 -0.23 -12.81
CA SER A 62 -0.88 0.56 -13.00
C SER A 62 -1.25 1.73 -13.79
N MET A 63 -0.58 2.79 -13.49
CA MET A 63 -0.88 3.94 -14.17
C MET A 63 -0.64 3.86 -15.59
N PHE A 64 0.45 3.20 -15.98
CA PHE A 64 0.76 3.21 -17.33
C PHE A 64 0.02 2.20 -18.08
N SER A 65 -0.54 1.29 -17.44
CA SER A 65 -1.21 0.30 -18.17
C SER A 65 -2.43 0.88 -18.80
N ALA A 66 -2.87 1.92 -18.27
CA ALA A 66 -4.02 2.43 -18.79
C ALA A 66 -3.87 2.92 -20.11
N ASN A 67 -2.73 3.16 -20.46
CA ASN A 67 -2.59 3.65 -21.60
C ASN A 67 -2.52 2.84 -22.54
N ILE A 68 -2.66 1.95 -22.51
CA ILE A 68 -2.48 1.16 -23.47
C ILE A 68 -3.31 1.07 -24.09
#